data_8ae89b0a4e0f248cf0e7337eb5f9ff01
#
_entry.id   8ae89b0a4e0f248cf0e7337eb5f9ff01
#
_cell.length_a   1.000
_cell.length_b   1.000
_cell.length_c   1.000
_cell.angle_alpha   90.00
_cell.angle_beta   90.00
_cell.angle_gamma   90.00
#
_symmetry.space_group_name_H-M   'P 1'
#
loop_
_entity.id
_entity.type
_entity.pdbx_description
1 polymer ?
#
loop_
_entity_poly.entity_id
_entity_poly.type
_entity_poly.pdbx_seq_one_letter_code
_entity_poly.pdbx_strand_id
1 'polypeptide(L)'
;DNKLTLENQYDFYTLGFDEYITISAEHNIGISNLLDTSTKDFNLEEDKVDDRLKFSVIGRPNVGKSSLVNALLNEERVIVSDVAGTTRDAIDTILTYDKNEYVLIDTAGLRKKGKIYESVEKYSLLRSMKAIDRSDVCILVINAEEGIIEHDKHIAGYAIEAGKALVLVVNKWDTVDNKDEEMKLWKKKIKDNFQFMPYVKVCFLSAKTRKRISTLMPLVLESYANATKEVKTSVINEIVLDAFIETPPPSYKGRRLKIYFAHQSGTKPPKFDIEVNSKGLIHFSYERYLENKIRSNIDFSGTPI
;
A
#
# COMPACT_ATOMS: atom_id res chain seq x y z
N ASP A 1 19.82 -41.40 12.26
CA ASP A 1 18.95 -41.57 13.44
C ASP A 1 19.26 -42.87 14.26
N ASN A 2 20.38 -43.51 13.96
CA ASN A 2 20.80 -44.72 14.66
C ASN A 2 22.13 -44.45 15.38
N LYS A 3 22.39 -45.09 16.52
CA LYS A 3 23.66 -44.98 17.27
C LYS A 3 24.91 -45.17 16.38
N LEU A 4 24.82 -46.08 15.41
CA LEU A 4 25.84 -46.33 14.41
C LEU A 4 26.10 -45.12 13.46
N THR A 5 25.13 -44.28 13.22
CA THR A 5 25.27 -43.07 12.36
C THR A 5 26.02 -41.95 13.09
N LEU A 6 25.90 -41.91 14.44
CA LEU A 6 26.65 -40.95 15.28
C LEU A 6 28.15 -41.31 15.37
N GLU A 7 28.50 -42.60 15.30
CA GLU A 7 29.91 -43.04 15.28
C GLU A 7 30.61 -42.70 13.95
N ASN A 8 29.86 -42.66 12.83
CA ASN A 8 30.39 -42.33 11.52
C ASN A 8 30.56 -40.79 11.28
N GLN A 9 30.16 -39.96 12.24
CA GLN A 9 30.34 -38.50 12.09
C GLN A 9 31.81 -38.10 11.97
N TYR A 10 32.74 -38.89 12.51
CA TYR A 10 34.18 -38.64 12.44
C TYR A 10 34.72 -38.72 11.02
N ASP A 11 34.10 -39.45 10.11
CA ASP A 11 34.49 -39.52 8.70
C ASP A 11 34.36 -38.17 7.98
N PHE A 12 33.46 -37.33 8.46
CA PHE A 12 33.23 -35.99 7.88
C PHE A 12 34.34 -35.00 8.20
N TYR A 13 35.12 -35.22 9.28
CA TYR A 13 36.28 -34.38 9.57
C TYR A 13 37.35 -34.46 8.48
N THR A 14 37.36 -35.51 7.67
CA THR A 14 38.26 -35.65 6.52
C THR A 14 37.95 -34.62 5.39
N LEU A 15 36.76 -34.01 5.40
CA LEU A 15 36.36 -32.98 4.44
C LEU A 15 36.99 -31.60 4.74
N GLY A 16 37.67 -31.45 5.89
CA GLY A 16 38.43 -30.23 6.20
C GLY A 16 37.60 -29.02 6.67
N PHE A 17 36.39 -29.26 7.15
CA PHE A 17 35.61 -28.19 7.81
C PHE A 17 35.89 -28.19 9.31
N ASP A 18 35.83 -27.02 9.95
CA ASP A 18 36.16 -26.88 11.37
C ASP A 18 35.01 -27.30 12.29
N GLU A 19 33.75 -27.13 11.84
CA GLU A 19 32.53 -27.44 12.60
C GLU A 19 31.53 -28.28 11.80
N TYR A 20 30.91 -29.23 12.46
CA TYR A 20 29.83 -30.05 11.91
C TYR A 20 28.63 -30.07 12.87
N ILE A 21 27.45 -29.90 12.35
CA ILE A 21 26.22 -29.98 13.12
C ILE A 21 25.43 -31.18 12.66
N THR A 22 25.30 -32.18 13.56
CA THR A 22 24.46 -33.34 13.31
C THR A 22 23.03 -33.05 13.65
N ILE A 23 22.12 -33.28 12.69
CA ILE A 23 20.70 -33.07 12.87
C ILE A 23 19.87 -34.31 12.54
N SER A 24 18.73 -34.44 13.21
CA SER A 24 17.66 -35.35 12.82
C SER A 24 16.39 -34.55 12.66
N ALA A 25 15.95 -34.37 11.41
CA ALA A 25 14.73 -33.65 11.11
C ALA A 25 13.48 -34.38 11.60
N GLU A 26 13.49 -35.74 11.56
CA GLU A 26 12.40 -36.59 12.02
C GLU A 26 12.21 -36.51 13.53
N HIS A 27 13.31 -36.48 14.28
CA HIS A 27 13.28 -36.46 15.74
C HIS A 27 13.52 -35.09 16.36
N ASN A 28 13.61 -34.05 15.54
CA ASN A 28 13.86 -32.66 15.97
C ASN A 28 15.13 -32.47 16.82
N ILE A 29 16.14 -33.34 16.61
CA ILE A 29 17.42 -33.31 17.35
C ILE A 29 18.40 -32.40 16.59
N GLY A 30 19.10 -31.53 17.32
CA GLY A 30 20.16 -30.66 16.78
C GLY A 30 19.65 -29.47 15.93
N ILE A 31 18.35 -29.30 15.69
CA ILE A 31 17.78 -28.21 14.88
C ILE A 31 18.05 -26.84 15.53
N SER A 32 17.87 -26.72 16.86
CA SER A 32 18.17 -25.46 17.56
C SER A 32 19.63 -25.07 17.41
N ASN A 33 20.55 -26.05 17.59
CA ASN A 33 22.00 -25.81 17.44
C ASN A 33 22.36 -25.36 15.99
N LEU A 34 21.73 -25.98 14.98
CA LEU A 34 21.88 -25.55 13.58
C LEU A 34 21.44 -24.11 13.39
N LEU A 35 20.27 -23.74 13.93
CA LEU A 35 19.74 -22.37 13.83
C LEU A 35 20.65 -21.37 14.56
N ASP A 36 21.04 -21.69 15.79
CA ASP A 36 21.91 -20.83 16.60
C ASP A 36 23.27 -20.61 15.93
N THR A 37 23.87 -21.67 15.38
CA THR A 37 25.16 -21.57 14.67
C THR A 37 25.01 -20.82 13.34
N SER A 38 23.94 -21.05 12.59
CA SER A 38 23.68 -20.39 11.32
C SER A 38 23.39 -18.90 11.47
N THR A 39 22.84 -18.48 12.61
CA THR A 39 22.49 -17.10 12.91
C THR A 39 23.53 -16.36 13.74
N LYS A 40 24.56 -17.06 14.24
CA LYS A 40 25.58 -16.50 15.12
C LYS A 40 26.31 -15.27 14.57
N ASP A 41 26.54 -15.25 13.25
CA ASP A 41 27.21 -14.17 12.56
C ASP A 41 26.22 -13.20 11.89
N PHE A 42 24.92 -13.37 12.11
CA PHE A 42 23.95 -12.38 11.66
C PHE A 42 24.13 -11.13 12.50
N ASN A 43 24.53 -10.09 11.83
CA ASN A 43 24.61 -8.76 12.43
C ASN A 43 23.17 -8.35 12.77
N LEU A 44 22.79 -8.52 14.03
CA LEU A 44 21.53 -8.01 14.58
C LEU A 44 21.66 -6.49 14.82
N GLU A 45 22.22 -5.75 13.86
CA GLU A 45 21.86 -4.35 13.77
C GLU A 45 20.36 -4.35 13.56
N GLU A 46 19.64 -3.92 14.58
CA GLU A 46 18.23 -3.60 14.46
C GLU A 46 18.09 -2.75 13.20
N ASP A 47 17.54 -3.33 12.14
CA ASP A 47 17.13 -2.57 10.96
C ASP A 47 16.25 -1.45 11.53
N LYS A 48 16.80 -0.24 11.69
CA LYS A 48 16.00 0.92 12.12
C LYS A 48 14.84 0.96 11.17
N VAL A 49 13.68 0.62 11.68
CA VAL A 49 12.44 0.67 10.91
C VAL A 49 12.37 2.07 10.33
N ASP A 50 12.45 2.16 9.02
CA ASP A 50 12.37 3.44 8.33
C ASP A 50 10.92 3.90 8.35
N ASP A 51 10.56 4.69 9.37
CA ASP A 51 9.20 5.19 9.62
C ASP A 51 8.79 6.34 8.68
N ARG A 52 9.68 6.76 7.76
CA ARG A 52 9.35 7.77 6.77
C ARG A 52 8.22 7.29 5.88
N LEU A 53 7.30 8.18 5.56
CA LEU A 53 6.25 7.89 4.57
C LEU A 53 6.88 7.46 3.24
N LYS A 54 6.47 6.29 2.76
CA LYS A 54 6.88 5.72 1.47
C LYS A 54 5.74 5.84 0.48
N PHE A 55 6.00 6.40 -0.67
CA PHE A 55 4.98 6.49 -1.72
C PHE A 55 5.53 6.08 -3.08
N SER A 56 4.65 5.58 -3.94
CA SER A 56 4.99 5.16 -5.30
C SER A 56 4.08 5.79 -6.33
N VAL A 57 4.60 5.91 -7.57
CA VAL A 57 3.84 6.36 -8.74
C VAL A 57 3.57 5.16 -9.64
N ILE A 58 2.32 4.75 -9.71
CA ILE A 58 1.85 3.58 -10.42
C ILE A 58 0.92 3.96 -11.58
N GLY A 59 0.67 3.03 -12.46
CA GLY A 59 -0.18 3.22 -13.63
C GLY A 59 0.45 2.60 -14.86
N ARG A 60 -0.32 2.51 -15.94
CA ARG A 60 0.09 1.89 -17.20
C ARG A 60 1.22 2.67 -17.92
N PRO A 61 1.86 2.09 -18.94
CA PRO A 61 2.84 2.79 -19.76
C PRO A 61 2.26 4.08 -20.38
N ASN A 62 3.12 5.07 -20.61
CA ASN A 62 2.82 6.33 -21.35
C ASN A 62 1.77 7.27 -20.73
N VAL A 63 1.25 7.02 -19.54
CA VAL A 63 0.37 7.97 -18.81
C VAL A 63 1.12 9.18 -18.25
N GLY A 64 2.45 9.16 -18.29
CA GLY A 64 3.29 10.28 -17.85
C GLY A 64 3.87 10.14 -16.44
N LYS A 65 4.00 8.92 -15.90
CA LYS A 65 4.60 8.67 -14.58
C LYS A 65 5.98 9.31 -14.42
N SER A 66 6.91 9.03 -15.34
CA SER A 66 8.26 9.59 -15.31
C SER A 66 8.27 11.12 -15.40
N SER A 67 7.37 11.68 -16.21
CA SER A 67 7.21 13.14 -16.30
C SER A 67 6.67 13.73 -14.99
N LEU A 68 5.74 13.03 -14.33
CA LEU A 68 5.18 13.43 -13.05
C LEU A 68 6.24 13.40 -11.95
N VAL A 69 7.02 12.32 -11.88
CA VAL A 69 8.13 12.20 -10.92
C VAL A 69 9.16 13.31 -11.14
N ASN A 70 9.57 13.54 -12.39
CA ASN A 70 10.52 14.63 -12.69
C ASN A 70 9.94 16.02 -12.36
N ALA A 71 8.65 16.24 -12.61
CA ALA A 71 8.00 17.50 -12.27
C ALA A 71 7.92 17.69 -10.75
N LEU A 72 7.62 16.64 -10.00
CA LEU A 72 7.56 16.65 -8.54
C LEU A 72 8.95 16.92 -7.92
N LEU A 73 9.98 16.22 -8.39
CA LEU A 73 11.36 16.38 -7.89
C LEU A 73 11.98 17.75 -8.22
N ASN A 74 11.44 18.45 -9.20
CA ASN A 74 11.84 19.81 -9.58
C ASN A 74 10.87 20.90 -9.05
N GLU A 75 9.98 20.57 -8.13
CA GLU A 75 9.11 21.55 -7.46
C GLU A 75 9.94 22.36 -6.44
N GLU A 76 9.72 23.66 -6.34
CA GLU A 76 10.51 24.57 -5.47
C GLU A 76 10.53 24.14 -3.99
N ARG A 77 9.52 23.43 -3.54
CA ARG A 77 9.38 22.94 -2.16
C ARG A 77 9.97 21.55 -1.95
N VAL A 78 10.56 20.93 -2.97
CA VAL A 78 11.10 19.57 -2.92
C VAL A 78 12.62 19.63 -3.07
N ILE A 79 13.32 19.10 -2.10
CA ILE A 79 14.77 18.94 -2.13
C ILE A 79 15.06 17.44 -2.24
N VAL A 80 15.83 17.05 -3.25
CA VAL A 80 16.27 15.66 -3.43
C VAL A 80 17.57 15.46 -2.66
N SER A 81 17.63 14.43 -1.82
CA SER A 81 18.88 14.05 -1.17
C SER A 81 19.76 13.28 -2.15
N ASP A 82 21.01 13.71 -2.31
CA ASP A 82 22.05 13.00 -3.07
C ASP A 82 22.65 11.83 -2.30
N VAL A 83 22.26 11.63 -1.06
CA VAL A 83 22.68 10.48 -0.25
C VAL A 83 21.96 9.26 -0.82
N ALA A 84 22.73 8.38 -1.48
CA ALA A 84 22.26 7.04 -1.80
C ALA A 84 21.78 6.42 -0.49
N GLY A 85 20.47 6.20 -0.41
CA GLY A 85 19.84 5.75 0.83
C GLY A 85 20.49 4.47 1.32
N THR A 86 20.63 4.35 2.62
CA THR A 86 20.99 3.13 3.36
C THR A 86 19.95 2.01 3.20
N THR A 87 19.02 2.15 2.26
CA THR A 87 18.06 1.13 1.89
C THR A 87 18.70 0.14 0.93
N ARG A 88 18.56 -1.15 1.17
CA ARG A 88 19.07 -2.28 0.39
C ARG A 88 18.82 -2.21 -1.13
N ASP A 89 17.98 -1.28 -1.57
CA ASP A 89 17.62 -1.08 -2.97
C ASP A 89 18.06 0.31 -3.45
N ALA A 90 19.09 0.37 -4.29
CA ALA A 90 19.60 1.58 -4.96
C ALA A 90 18.59 2.26 -5.93
N ILE A 91 17.31 2.02 -5.74
CA ILE A 91 16.20 2.33 -6.66
C ILE A 91 15.28 3.42 -6.11
N ASP A 92 15.35 3.68 -4.80
CA ASP A 92 14.48 4.63 -4.12
C ASP A 92 15.11 6.02 -4.03
N THR A 93 14.30 7.06 -3.96
CA THR A 93 14.76 8.45 -3.84
C THR A 93 14.21 9.08 -2.57
N ILE A 94 15.11 9.57 -1.73
CA ILE A 94 14.72 10.38 -0.57
C ILE A 94 14.49 11.81 -1.05
N LEU A 95 13.37 12.38 -0.65
CA LEU A 95 13.03 13.76 -0.91
C LEU A 95 12.57 14.46 0.36
N THR A 96 12.92 15.73 0.51
CA THR A 96 12.46 16.59 1.58
C THR A 96 11.36 17.51 1.04
N TYR A 97 10.19 17.51 1.68
CA TYR A 97 9.11 18.43 1.40
C TYR A 97 8.62 19.02 2.74
N ASP A 98 8.54 20.33 2.80
CA ASP A 98 8.13 21.07 4.01
C ASP A 98 8.90 20.63 5.29
N LYS A 99 10.23 20.51 5.18
CA LYS A 99 11.20 20.09 6.21
C LYS A 99 11.11 18.64 6.69
N ASN A 100 10.24 17.81 6.11
CA ASN A 100 10.13 16.39 6.42
C ASN A 100 10.68 15.54 5.28
N GLU A 101 11.26 14.40 5.62
CA GLU A 101 11.78 13.44 4.64
C GLU A 101 10.73 12.40 4.27
N TYR A 102 10.72 12.04 2.99
CA TYR A 102 9.83 11.06 2.38
C TYR A 102 10.61 10.17 1.43
N VAL A 103 10.12 8.98 1.17
CA VAL A 103 10.76 8.03 0.27
C VAL A 103 9.86 7.76 -0.94
N LEU A 104 10.34 8.11 -2.12
CA LEU A 104 9.70 7.76 -3.38
C LEU A 104 10.26 6.43 -3.89
N ILE A 105 9.40 5.42 -3.92
CA ILE A 105 9.74 4.04 -4.28
C ILE A 105 9.91 3.87 -5.79
N ASP A 106 10.90 3.08 -6.20
CA ASP A 106 11.14 2.63 -7.59
C ASP A 106 11.40 3.74 -8.62
N THR A 107 12.21 4.72 -8.27
CA THR A 107 12.54 5.84 -9.17
C THR A 107 13.43 5.46 -10.34
N ALA A 108 14.31 4.45 -10.23
CA ALA A 108 15.24 4.07 -11.30
C ALA A 108 14.53 3.58 -12.57
N GLY A 109 13.37 2.93 -12.41
CA GLY A 109 12.52 2.57 -13.54
C GLY A 109 11.80 3.73 -14.19
N LEU A 110 11.64 4.81 -13.46
CA LEU A 110 10.97 6.01 -13.94
C LEU A 110 11.96 7.03 -14.53
N ARG A 111 13.23 7.02 -14.08
CA ARG A 111 14.29 7.96 -14.54
C ARG A 111 15.00 7.52 -15.82
N LYS A 112 15.16 6.21 -16.08
CA LYS A 112 15.83 5.72 -17.30
C LYS A 112 14.92 5.92 -18.52
N LYS A 113 15.09 7.03 -19.22
CA LYS A 113 14.66 7.21 -20.61
C LYS A 113 15.59 6.37 -21.50
N GLY A 114 15.18 5.20 -21.90
CA GLY A 114 15.97 4.41 -22.86
C GLY A 114 15.24 3.15 -23.27
N LYS A 115 14.84 3.14 -24.53
CA LYS A 115 14.54 2.02 -25.42
C LYS A 115 14.66 0.62 -24.79
N ILE A 116 13.54 0.04 -24.37
CA ILE A 116 13.33 -1.40 -24.39
C ILE A 116 11.88 -1.58 -24.84
N TYR A 117 11.70 -1.97 -26.06
CA TYR A 117 10.45 -2.38 -26.67
C TYR A 117 10.28 -3.90 -26.46
N GLU A 118 9.04 -4.33 -26.27
CA GLU A 118 8.57 -5.73 -26.38
C GLU A 118 8.97 -6.70 -25.25
N SER A 119 8.20 -6.73 -24.29
CA SER A 119 7.79 -7.66 -23.20
C SER A 119 7.31 -6.90 -21.98
N VAL A 120 6.92 -5.64 -22.20
CA VAL A 120 6.89 -4.55 -21.21
C VAL A 120 5.67 -4.63 -20.29
N GLU A 121 4.54 -5.24 -20.72
CA GLU A 121 3.31 -5.19 -19.93
C GLU A 121 3.36 -6.06 -18.67
N LYS A 122 3.81 -7.30 -18.78
CA LYS A 122 3.92 -8.23 -17.63
C LYS A 122 4.98 -7.75 -16.63
N TYR A 123 6.14 -7.30 -17.12
CA TYR A 123 7.20 -6.76 -16.25
C TYR A 123 6.80 -5.42 -15.61
N SER A 124 6.05 -4.58 -16.33
CA SER A 124 5.53 -3.32 -15.81
C SER A 124 4.52 -3.55 -14.68
N LEU A 125 3.65 -4.56 -14.81
CA LEU A 125 2.68 -4.92 -13.78
C LEU A 125 3.37 -5.47 -12.53
N LEU A 126 4.26 -6.45 -12.67
CA LEU A 126 5.01 -7.03 -11.56
C LEU A 126 5.83 -5.96 -10.80
N ARG A 127 6.39 -5.01 -11.52
CA ARG A 127 7.12 -3.89 -10.95
C ARG A 127 6.19 -2.95 -10.19
N SER A 128 5.03 -2.64 -10.75
CA SER A 128 4.00 -1.85 -10.07
C SER A 128 3.52 -2.54 -8.79
N MET A 129 3.35 -3.86 -8.80
CA MET A 129 2.98 -4.65 -7.61
C MET A 129 4.06 -4.56 -6.52
N LYS A 130 5.34 -4.75 -6.87
CA LYS A 130 6.45 -4.60 -5.91
C LYS A 130 6.53 -3.18 -5.33
N ALA A 131 6.28 -2.15 -6.14
CA ALA A 131 6.25 -0.78 -5.68
C ALA A 131 5.04 -0.52 -4.75
N ILE A 132 3.87 -1.10 -5.06
CA ILE A 132 2.67 -1.05 -4.22
C ILE A 132 2.98 -1.67 -2.85
N ASP A 133 3.52 -2.88 -2.80
CA ASP A 133 3.79 -3.60 -1.55
C ASP A 133 4.68 -2.81 -0.59
N ARG A 134 5.67 -2.10 -1.13
CA ARG A 134 6.65 -1.30 -0.36
C ARG A 134 6.20 0.10 0.01
N SER A 135 5.05 0.55 -0.51
CA SER A 135 4.51 1.89 -0.29
C SER A 135 3.48 1.94 0.83
N ASP A 136 3.35 3.10 1.46
CA ASP A 136 2.20 3.45 2.31
C ASP A 136 1.08 4.10 1.48
N VAL A 137 1.47 4.94 0.50
CA VAL A 137 0.55 5.65 -0.39
C VAL A 137 0.92 5.39 -1.85
N CYS A 138 -0.06 5.05 -2.67
CA CYS A 138 0.10 4.89 -4.11
C CYS A 138 -0.51 6.07 -4.86
N ILE A 139 0.21 6.59 -5.83
CA ILE A 139 -0.27 7.63 -6.75
C ILE A 139 -0.59 6.94 -8.08
N LEU A 140 -1.88 6.70 -8.35
CA LEU A 140 -2.33 6.11 -9.61
C LEU A 140 -2.49 7.21 -10.67
N VAL A 141 -1.70 7.13 -11.74
CA VAL A 141 -1.71 8.11 -12.82
C VAL A 141 -2.53 7.60 -13.99
N ILE A 142 -3.51 8.40 -14.42
CA ILE A 142 -4.36 8.17 -15.59
C ILE A 142 -4.13 9.28 -16.61
N ASN A 143 -4.21 8.95 -17.89
CA ASN A 143 -4.11 9.91 -18.99
C ASN A 143 -5.48 10.52 -19.30
N ALA A 144 -5.59 11.85 -19.25
CA ALA A 144 -6.83 12.56 -19.53
C ALA A 144 -7.34 12.37 -20.97
N GLU A 145 -6.44 12.20 -21.94
CA GLU A 145 -6.79 12.01 -23.37
C GLU A 145 -7.39 10.62 -23.64
N GLU A 146 -6.84 9.61 -23.00
CA GLU A 146 -7.24 8.19 -23.24
C GLU A 146 -8.40 7.75 -22.34
N GLY A 147 -8.64 8.46 -21.25
CA GLY A 147 -9.66 8.09 -20.28
C GLY A 147 -9.27 6.93 -19.35
N ILE A 148 -10.27 6.42 -18.65
CA ILE A 148 -10.13 5.28 -17.73
C ILE A 148 -10.31 3.99 -18.52
N ILE A 149 -9.36 3.08 -18.43
CA ILE A 149 -9.44 1.75 -19.05
C ILE A 149 -9.38 0.65 -17.99
N GLU A 150 -9.67 -0.58 -18.38
CA GLU A 150 -9.75 -1.72 -17.46
C GLU A 150 -8.43 -1.97 -16.71
N HIS A 151 -7.29 -1.79 -17.37
CA HIS A 151 -5.97 -1.94 -16.75
C HIS A 151 -5.76 -0.95 -15.59
N ASP A 152 -6.27 0.27 -15.68
CA ASP A 152 -6.19 1.26 -14.59
C ASP A 152 -6.98 0.77 -13.37
N LYS A 153 -8.15 0.13 -13.58
CA LYS A 153 -8.98 -0.46 -12.51
C LYS A 153 -8.27 -1.64 -11.83
N HIS A 154 -7.62 -2.50 -12.60
CA HIS A 154 -6.85 -3.60 -12.06
C HIS A 154 -5.70 -3.11 -11.17
N ILE A 155 -4.93 -2.11 -11.61
CA ILE A 155 -3.85 -1.54 -10.81
C ILE A 155 -4.39 -0.92 -9.51
N ALA A 156 -5.53 -0.20 -9.58
CA ALA A 156 -6.21 0.34 -8.40
C ALA A 156 -6.65 -0.76 -7.44
N GLY A 157 -7.23 -1.86 -7.98
CA GLY A 157 -7.64 -3.03 -7.22
C GLY A 157 -6.49 -3.62 -6.41
N TYR A 158 -5.34 -3.85 -7.03
CA TYR A 158 -4.14 -4.35 -6.33
C TYR A 158 -3.69 -3.44 -5.19
N ALA A 159 -3.71 -2.11 -5.39
CA ALA A 159 -3.32 -1.19 -4.34
C ALA A 159 -4.27 -1.26 -3.13
N ILE A 160 -5.58 -1.42 -3.38
CA ILE A 160 -6.60 -1.55 -2.33
C ILE A 160 -6.49 -2.91 -1.62
N GLU A 161 -6.34 -4.01 -2.35
CA GLU A 161 -6.13 -5.35 -1.78
C GLU A 161 -4.88 -5.40 -0.90
N ALA A 162 -3.82 -4.68 -1.30
CA ALA A 162 -2.62 -4.50 -0.48
C ALA A 162 -2.82 -3.52 0.70
N GLY A 163 -4.02 -2.97 0.89
CA GLY A 163 -4.34 -2.05 1.99
C GLY A 163 -3.68 -0.68 1.90
N LYS A 164 -3.27 -0.24 0.69
CA LYS A 164 -2.54 1.02 0.53
C LYS A 164 -3.48 2.22 0.38
N ALA A 165 -3.08 3.35 0.95
CA ALA A 165 -3.75 4.61 0.64
C ALA A 165 -3.53 4.99 -0.83
N LEU A 166 -4.52 5.64 -1.45
CA LEU A 166 -4.52 5.90 -2.88
C LEU A 166 -4.90 7.34 -3.21
N VAL A 167 -4.10 7.95 -4.09
CA VAL A 167 -4.40 9.25 -4.73
C VAL A 167 -4.48 9.02 -6.23
N LEU A 168 -5.59 9.42 -6.84
CA LEU A 168 -5.81 9.34 -8.29
C LEU A 168 -5.37 10.63 -8.95
N VAL A 169 -4.46 10.54 -9.91
CA VAL A 169 -3.96 11.67 -10.71
C VAL A 169 -4.46 11.56 -12.14
N VAL A 170 -5.24 12.52 -12.58
CA VAL A 170 -5.59 12.71 -14.00
C VAL A 170 -4.55 13.65 -14.59
N ASN A 171 -3.57 13.07 -15.30
CA ASN A 171 -2.45 13.77 -15.92
C ASN A 171 -2.76 14.20 -17.36
N LYS A 172 -1.90 15.06 -17.91
CA LYS A 172 -2.06 15.70 -19.21
C LYS A 172 -3.29 16.62 -19.28
N TRP A 173 -3.63 17.23 -18.15
CA TRP A 173 -4.78 18.14 -18.07
C TRP A 173 -4.61 19.43 -18.87
N ASP A 174 -3.43 19.66 -19.45
CA ASP A 174 -3.14 20.75 -20.39
C ASP A 174 -3.80 20.55 -21.75
N THR A 175 -4.04 19.32 -22.16
CA THR A 175 -4.66 18.97 -23.46
C THR A 175 -6.19 19.00 -23.43
N VAL A 176 -6.78 19.21 -22.27
CA VAL A 176 -8.24 19.23 -22.08
C VAL A 176 -8.79 20.64 -22.26
N ASP A 177 -9.79 20.78 -23.13
CA ASP A 177 -10.55 22.01 -23.30
C ASP A 177 -11.66 22.11 -22.25
N ASN A 178 -12.28 23.29 -22.07
CA ASN A 178 -13.41 23.51 -21.15
C ASN A 178 -13.22 22.88 -19.75
N LYS A 179 -12.08 23.15 -19.11
CA LYS A 179 -11.58 22.46 -17.92
C LYS A 179 -12.57 22.29 -16.77
N ASP A 180 -13.44 23.25 -16.55
CA ASP A 180 -14.41 23.20 -15.44
C ASP A 180 -15.57 22.23 -15.72
N GLU A 181 -16.03 22.16 -16.96
CA GLU A 181 -17.06 21.19 -17.38
C GLU A 181 -16.49 19.79 -17.44
N GLU A 182 -15.32 19.62 -18.06
CA GLU A 182 -14.62 18.34 -18.16
C GLU A 182 -14.24 17.82 -16.77
N MET A 183 -13.88 18.67 -15.81
CA MET A 183 -13.61 18.22 -14.44
C MET A 183 -14.85 17.60 -13.78
N LYS A 184 -16.04 18.16 -14.01
CA LYS A 184 -17.30 17.57 -13.51
C LYS A 184 -17.59 16.22 -14.17
N LEU A 185 -17.40 16.14 -15.50
CA LEU A 185 -17.56 14.88 -16.24
C LEU A 185 -16.56 13.82 -15.77
N TRP A 186 -15.31 14.21 -15.57
CA TRP A 186 -14.28 13.28 -15.06
C TRP A 186 -14.57 12.79 -13.65
N LYS A 187 -15.04 13.65 -12.74
CA LYS A 187 -15.47 13.22 -11.40
C LYS A 187 -16.59 12.18 -11.47
N LYS A 188 -17.56 12.37 -12.41
CA LYS A 188 -18.60 11.38 -12.66
C LYS A 188 -18.03 10.07 -13.22
N LYS A 189 -17.18 10.15 -14.28
CA LYS A 189 -16.49 8.97 -14.85
C LYS A 189 -15.71 8.19 -13.79
N ILE A 190 -14.99 8.88 -12.90
CA ILE A 190 -14.24 8.26 -11.80
C ILE A 190 -15.20 7.54 -10.85
N LYS A 191 -16.29 8.19 -10.42
CA LYS A 191 -17.29 7.59 -9.54
C LYS A 191 -17.92 6.33 -10.16
N ASP A 192 -18.22 6.35 -11.46
CA ASP A 192 -18.86 5.26 -12.18
C ASP A 192 -17.90 4.07 -12.39
N ASN A 193 -16.61 4.34 -12.66
CA ASN A 193 -15.61 3.30 -12.95
C ASN A 193 -14.91 2.75 -11.71
N PHE A 194 -14.81 3.52 -10.63
CA PHE A 194 -14.12 3.15 -9.39
C PHE A 194 -15.09 3.09 -8.20
N GLN A 195 -16.23 2.41 -8.39
CA GLN A 195 -17.26 2.24 -7.34
C GLN A 195 -16.73 1.52 -6.09
N PHE A 196 -15.66 0.76 -6.24
CA PHE A 196 -15.00 0.02 -5.15
C PHE A 196 -14.05 0.90 -4.31
N MET A 197 -13.79 2.15 -4.72
CA MET A 197 -12.99 3.12 -3.97
C MET A 197 -13.62 4.53 -3.97
N PRO A 198 -14.83 4.70 -3.44
CA PRO A 198 -15.54 5.99 -3.47
C PRO A 198 -14.84 7.08 -2.65
N TYR A 199 -13.92 6.69 -1.81
CA TYR A 199 -13.13 7.54 -0.91
C TYR A 199 -11.85 8.10 -1.54
N VAL A 200 -11.53 7.74 -2.79
CA VAL A 200 -10.27 8.15 -3.42
C VAL A 200 -10.19 9.66 -3.60
N LYS A 201 -9.01 10.22 -3.31
CA LYS A 201 -8.71 11.63 -3.60
C LYS A 201 -8.26 11.79 -5.03
N VAL A 202 -8.75 12.82 -5.71
CA VAL A 202 -8.50 13.06 -7.13
C VAL A 202 -7.77 14.37 -7.34
N CYS A 203 -6.67 14.33 -8.11
CA CYS A 203 -5.88 15.47 -8.53
C CYS A 203 -5.87 15.58 -10.07
N PHE A 204 -6.18 16.76 -10.59
CA PHE A 204 -6.09 17.08 -12.01
C PHE A 204 -4.86 17.98 -12.23
N LEU A 205 -3.86 17.50 -12.96
CA LEU A 205 -2.60 18.21 -13.16
C LEU A 205 -2.00 17.99 -14.55
N SER A 206 -1.00 18.75 -14.88
CA SER A 206 -0.15 18.51 -16.05
C SER A 206 1.31 18.44 -15.63
N ALA A 207 1.89 17.25 -15.73
CA ALA A 207 3.32 17.05 -15.52
C ALA A 207 4.19 17.78 -16.54
N LYS A 208 3.70 17.99 -17.78
CA LYS A 208 4.40 18.69 -18.86
C LYS A 208 4.50 20.18 -18.59
N THR A 209 3.40 20.83 -18.22
CA THR A 209 3.34 22.27 -17.98
C THR A 209 3.56 22.65 -16.51
N ARG A 210 3.76 21.66 -15.64
CA ARG A 210 3.88 21.78 -14.17
C ARG A 210 2.69 22.43 -13.47
N LYS A 211 1.54 22.55 -14.15
CA LYS A 211 0.34 23.11 -13.55
C LYS A 211 -0.25 22.18 -12.51
N ARG A 212 -0.50 22.68 -11.31
CA ARG A 212 -1.09 21.99 -10.14
C ARG A 212 -0.24 20.84 -9.56
N ILE A 213 1.07 20.77 -9.86
CA ILE A 213 1.96 19.75 -9.23
C ILE A 213 2.01 19.95 -7.71
N SER A 214 2.07 21.20 -7.24
CA SER A 214 2.12 21.55 -5.82
C SER A 214 0.92 21.04 -5.01
N THR A 215 -0.20 20.68 -5.65
CA THR A 215 -1.38 20.14 -4.96
C THR A 215 -1.23 18.63 -4.66
N LEU A 216 -0.27 17.94 -5.26
CA LEU A 216 -0.14 16.48 -5.15
C LEU A 216 0.36 16.05 -3.76
N MET A 217 1.47 16.63 -3.27
CA MET A 217 2.03 16.26 -1.97
C MET A 217 1.05 16.46 -0.80
N PRO A 218 0.31 17.58 -0.70
CA PRO A 218 -0.72 17.72 0.33
C PRO A 218 -1.76 16.57 0.32
N LEU A 219 -2.21 16.11 -0.86
CA LEU A 219 -3.16 15.00 -0.95
C LEU A 219 -2.54 13.65 -0.51
N VAL A 220 -1.26 13.42 -0.83
CA VAL A 220 -0.50 12.24 -0.40
C VAL A 220 -0.39 12.24 1.12
N LEU A 221 0.00 13.36 1.73
CA LEU A 221 0.16 13.52 3.17
C LEU A 221 -1.16 13.35 3.91
N GLU A 222 -2.24 13.92 3.40
CA GLU A 222 -3.57 13.78 3.99
C GLU A 222 -4.09 12.34 3.91
N SER A 223 -3.85 11.64 2.78
CA SER A 223 -4.21 10.22 2.63
C SER A 223 -3.42 9.35 3.61
N TYR A 224 -2.14 9.64 3.81
CA TYR A 224 -1.32 8.95 4.80
C TYR A 224 -1.77 9.23 6.24
N ALA A 225 -2.05 10.48 6.57
CA ALA A 225 -2.56 10.86 7.89
C ALA A 225 -3.89 10.13 8.20
N ASN A 226 -4.76 9.96 7.19
CA ASN A 226 -5.97 9.19 7.33
C ASN A 226 -5.70 7.67 7.47
N ALA A 227 -4.68 7.13 6.79
CA ALA A 227 -4.30 5.72 6.90
C ALA A 227 -3.66 5.38 8.26
N THR A 228 -3.01 6.34 8.90
CA THR A 228 -2.37 6.20 10.22
C THR A 228 -3.23 6.69 11.38
N LYS A 229 -4.43 7.19 11.09
CA LYS A 229 -5.32 7.75 12.09
C LYS A 229 -5.75 6.72 13.12
N GLU A 230 -5.53 7.05 14.38
CA GLU A 230 -6.03 6.29 15.53
C GLU A 230 -7.31 6.92 16.06
N VAL A 231 -8.30 6.09 16.30
CA VAL A 231 -9.60 6.50 16.81
C VAL A 231 -9.87 5.80 18.14
N LYS A 232 -10.34 6.57 19.10
CA LYS A 232 -10.68 6.02 20.42
C LYS A 232 -11.75 4.95 20.31
N THR A 233 -11.57 3.84 21.01
CA THR A 233 -12.50 2.71 21.07
C THR A 233 -13.93 3.13 21.39
N SER A 234 -14.11 4.07 22.33
CA SER A 234 -15.45 4.57 22.68
C SER A 234 -16.19 5.19 21.49
N VAL A 235 -15.47 5.94 20.64
CA VAL A 235 -16.05 6.59 19.45
C VAL A 235 -16.46 5.55 18.41
N ILE A 236 -15.61 4.56 18.13
CA ILE A 236 -15.94 3.49 17.16
C ILE A 236 -17.11 2.66 17.67
N ASN A 237 -17.08 2.31 18.95
CA ASN A 237 -18.15 1.51 19.54
C ASN A 237 -19.50 2.25 19.50
N GLU A 238 -19.53 3.56 19.79
CA GLU A 238 -20.71 4.41 19.69
C GLU A 238 -21.23 4.43 18.25
N ILE A 239 -20.38 4.74 17.25
CA ILE A 239 -20.78 4.78 15.83
C ILE A 239 -21.39 3.46 15.37
N VAL A 240 -20.77 2.33 15.74
CA VAL A 240 -21.23 1.00 15.31
C VAL A 240 -22.53 0.60 16.01
N LEU A 241 -22.66 0.87 17.29
CA LEU A 241 -23.90 0.58 18.04
C LEU A 241 -25.06 1.47 17.59
N ASP A 242 -24.82 2.75 17.34
CA ASP A 242 -25.84 3.66 16.81
C ASP A 242 -26.29 3.22 15.41
N ALA A 243 -25.35 2.85 14.54
CA ALA A 243 -25.67 2.30 13.23
C ALA A 243 -26.50 1.01 13.33
N PHE A 244 -26.20 0.15 14.31
CA PHE A 244 -26.96 -1.09 14.55
C PHE A 244 -28.39 -0.80 15.07
N ILE A 245 -28.56 0.20 15.91
CA ILE A 245 -29.88 0.62 16.42
C ILE A 245 -30.71 1.25 15.31
N GLU A 246 -30.09 2.13 14.49
CA GLU A 246 -30.75 2.83 13.39
C GLU A 246 -31.22 1.88 12.28
N THR A 247 -30.38 0.91 11.92
CA THR A 247 -30.70 -0.04 10.85
C THR A 247 -30.28 -1.45 11.28
N PRO A 248 -31.12 -2.17 12.04
CA PRO A 248 -30.78 -3.54 12.42
C PRO A 248 -30.77 -4.47 11.20
N PRO A 249 -29.80 -5.40 11.13
CA PRO A 249 -29.76 -6.36 10.03
C PRO A 249 -30.95 -7.32 10.06
N PRO A 250 -31.37 -7.84 8.90
CA PRO A 250 -32.45 -8.81 8.84
C PRO A 250 -32.05 -10.10 9.58
N SER A 251 -33.07 -10.78 10.14
CA SER A 251 -32.83 -12.09 10.75
C SER A 251 -32.51 -13.13 9.67
N TYR A 252 -31.53 -13.98 9.92
CA TYR A 252 -31.19 -15.10 9.06
C TYR A 252 -31.46 -16.43 9.73
N LYS A 253 -32.31 -17.29 9.13
CA LYS A 253 -32.73 -18.60 9.69
C LYS A 253 -33.27 -18.48 11.13
N GLY A 254 -34.08 -17.44 11.40
CA GLY A 254 -34.69 -17.20 12.72
C GLY A 254 -33.71 -16.68 13.79
N ARG A 255 -32.45 -16.46 13.43
CA ARG A 255 -31.42 -15.90 14.35
C ARG A 255 -31.19 -14.42 14.01
N ARG A 256 -31.00 -13.60 15.04
CA ARG A 256 -30.67 -12.18 14.92
C ARG A 256 -29.19 -11.98 15.21
N LEU A 257 -28.56 -11.09 14.42
CA LEU A 257 -27.24 -10.59 14.71
C LEU A 257 -27.28 -9.80 16.02
N LYS A 258 -26.23 -9.93 16.84
CA LYS A 258 -25.96 -9.06 17.98
C LYS A 258 -24.53 -8.56 17.84
N ILE A 259 -24.34 -7.28 18.02
CA ILE A 259 -23.02 -6.63 18.11
C ILE A 259 -22.78 -6.36 19.59
N TYR A 260 -21.63 -6.77 20.11
CA TYR A 260 -21.27 -6.62 21.50
C TYR A 260 -20.32 -5.45 21.71
N PHE A 261 -19.36 -5.33 20.81
CA PHE A 261 -18.28 -4.36 20.95
C PHE A 261 -17.63 -4.08 19.59
N ALA A 262 -17.06 -2.88 19.44
CA ALA A 262 -16.28 -2.50 18.26
C ALA A 262 -15.08 -1.66 18.67
N HIS A 263 -13.92 -1.90 18.05
CA HIS A 263 -12.69 -1.16 18.30
C HIS A 263 -11.81 -1.13 17.05
N GLN A 264 -10.85 -0.23 17.03
CA GLN A 264 -9.81 -0.21 16.01
C GLN A 264 -8.67 -1.15 16.42
N SER A 265 -8.33 -2.11 15.55
CA SER A 265 -7.28 -3.12 15.80
C SER A 265 -5.97 -2.82 15.06
N GLY A 266 -5.96 -1.84 14.16
CA GLY A 266 -4.75 -1.50 13.41
C GLY A 266 -4.87 -0.26 12.54
N THR A 267 -3.73 0.14 12.01
CA THR A 267 -3.56 1.24 11.04
C THR A 267 -2.81 0.73 9.81
N LYS A 268 -2.77 1.52 8.74
CA LYS A 268 -2.07 1.22 7.46
C LYS A 268 -2.50 -0.11 6.78
N PRO A 269 -3.79 -0.35 6.48
CA PRO A 269 -4.94 0.55 6.59
C PRO A 269 -5.59 0.50 7.98
N PRO A 270 -6.49 1.46 8.32
CA PRO A 270 -7.32 1.37 9.51
C PRO A 270 -8.15 0.08 9.48
N LYS A 271 -8.08 -0.71 10.56
CA LYS A 271 -8.84 -1.96 10.74
C LYS A 271 -9.73 -1.84 11.94
N PHE A 272 -10.95 -2.30 11.78
CA PHE A 272 -11.96 -2.28 12.83
C PHE A 272 -12.48 -3.69 13.09
N ASP A 273 -12.33 -4.15 14.32
CA ASP A 273 -12.87 -5.43 14.76
C ASP A 273 -14.22 -5.20 15.43
N ILE A 274 -15.21 -5.95 14.98
CA ILE A 274 -16.59 -5.89 15.51
C ILE A 274 -16.93 -7.26 16.07
N GLU A 275 -17.10 -7.35 17.39
CA GLU A 275 -17.48 -8.57 18.06
C GLU A 275 -18.98 -8.84 17.91
N VAL A 276 -19.29 -10.03 17.43
CA VAL A 276 -20.67 -10.45 17.14
C VAL A 276 -20.95 -11.85 17.66
N ASN A 277 -22.24 -12.15 17.86
CA ASN A 277 -22.65 -13.49 18.29
C ASN A 277 -22.38 -14.60 17.26
N SER A 278 -22.32 -14.30 15.96
CA SER A 278 -21.97 -15.26 14.90
C SER A 278 -21.62 -14.54 13.61
N LYS A 279 -20.45 -14.84 13.04
CA LYS A 279 -19.99 -14.28 11.74
C LYS A 279 -20.94 -14.65 10.58
N GLY A 280 -21.53 -15.83 10.58
CA GLY A 280 -22.44 -16.29 9.53
C GLY A 280 -23.78 -15.54 9.47
N LEU A 281 -24.04 -14.62 10.40
CA LEU A 281 -25.23 -13.76 10.38
C LEU A 281 -24.99 -12.40 9.74
N ILE A 282 -23.73 -12.07 9.43
CA ILE A 282 -23.37 -10.81 8.76
C ILE A 282 -23.39 -11.05 7.26
N HIS A 283 -24.20 -10.28 6.55
CA HIS A 283 -24.20 -10.23 5.11
C HIS A 283 -23.24 -9.12 4.64
N PHE A 284 -22.54 -9.31 3.52
CA PHE A 284 -21.57 -8.34 2.98
C PHE A 284 -22.14 -6.93 2.79
N SER A 285 -23.45 -6.80 2.51
CA SER A 285 -24.12 -5.50 2.41
C SER A 285 -24.20 -4.77 3.74
N TYR A 286 -24.25 -5.52 4.86
CA TYR A 286 -24.26 -4.93 6.19
C TYR A 286 -22.86 -4.49 6.62
N GLU A 287 -21.83 -5.23 6.23
CA GLU A 287 -20.43 -4.79 6.41
C GLU A 287 -20.19 -3.46 5.71
N ARG A 288 -20.64 -3.34 4.43
CA ARG A 288 -20.56 -2.07 3.69
C ARG A 288 -21.36 -0.94 4.34
N TYR A 289 -22.50 -1.25 4.91
CA TYR A 289 -23.29 -0.25 5.65
C TYR A 289 -22.52 0.28 6.86
N LEU A 290 -21.90 -0.61 7.66
CA LEU A 290 -21.11 -0.22 8.82
C LEU A 290 -19.86 0.56 8.39
N GLU A 291 -19.16 0.12 7.33
CA GLU A 291 -18.06 0.87 6.73
C GLU A 291 -18.48 2.29 6.36
N ASN A 292 -19.60 2.44 5.65
CA ASN A 292 -20.13 3.75 5.26
C ASN A 292 -20.47 4.63 6.46
N LYS A 293 -21.00 4.03 7.54
CA LYS A 293 -21.29 4.75 8.80
C LYS A 293 -20.01 5.23 9.49
N ILE A 294 -18.98 4.40 9.55
CA ILE A 294 -17.67 4.82 10.06
C ILE A 294 -17.11 5.97 9.21
N ARG A 295 -17.14 5.86 7.88
CA ARG A 295 -16.64 6.90 6.96
C ARG A 295 -17.46 8.20 7.02
N SER A 296 -18.75 8.15 7.30
CA SER A 296 -19.58 9.36 7.43
C SER A 296 -19.33 10.13 8.72
N ASN A 297 -18.81 9.47 9.76
CA ASN A 297 -18.50 10.09 11.04
C ASN A 297 -17.01 10.46 11.16
N ILE A 298 -16.14 9.73 10.47
CA ILE A 298 -14.68 9.92 10.56
C ILE A 298 -14.12 9.99 9.14
N ASP A 299 -13.34 11.04 8.87
CA ASP A 299 -12.67 11.19 7.56
C ASP A 299 -11.56 10.16 7.40
N PHE A 300 -11.79 9.20 6.51
CA PHE A 300 -10.84 8.22 5.99
C PHE A 300 -10.68 8.36 4.46
N SER A 301 -10.85 9.58 3.92
CA SER A 301 -10.64 9.83 2.50
C SER A 301 -9.19 9.51 2.08
N GLY A 302 -9.03 8.89 0.93
CA GLY A 302 -7.74 8.46 0.39
C GLY A 302 -7.22 7.13 0.92
N THR A 303 -7.90 6.45 1.88
CA THR A 303 -7.46 5.15 2.41
C THR A 303 -8.60 4.13 2.45
N PRO A 304 -8.35 2.82 2.17
CA PRO A 304 -9.28 1.75 2.48
C PRO A 304 -9.44 1.58 3.99
N ILE A 305 -10.53 0.99 4.44
CA ILE A 305 -10.74 0.54 5.82
C ILE A 305 -11.34 -0.86 5.81
#